data_c81002c0b21372c9ce4b1f94581c7450
#
_entry.id   c81002c0b21372c9ce4b1f94581c7450
#
_cell.length_a   1.000
_cell.length_b   1.000
_cell.length_c   1.000
_cell.angle_alpha   90.00
_cell.angle_beta   90.00
_cell.angle_gamma   90.00
#
_symmetry.space_group_name_H-M   'P 1'
#
loop_
_entity.id
_entity.type
_entity.pdbx_description
1 polymer ?
#
loop_
_entity_poly.entity_id
_entity_poly.type
_entity_poly.pdbx_seq_one_letter_code
_entity_poly.pdbx_strand_id
1 'polypeptide(L)'
;MNTLSSASSADGIWHNLHLADGRTAQAMAIQHGQIAWMGEMDELPEAFNQLPRIDAHGTLATPGLVDCHTHLVYGGQRANEFAMRLAGASYEEVARAGGGIVSSVTATRAASEDELYALAAPRLQQLLADGVCAIEIKSGYGLSLEHEAKQLRVARRLGRDHGVTVRTSFLGAHALPPEYTGRSQDYINLVCNVMLPALHAEGLVDAVDVFCEHIAFSLAETDQVFKAAQALGLPVKLHAEQLSDMGGSALAASYGALSCDHIEHLSQQGIDAMRAAGTVAVLLPGAYYTLRDTFLPPIAALRAAGVPMAVSTDHNPGTSPALSLLLMANMACTLFRLTVPEALAGITVHAAQALGLQETHGVLAVGRPANFVLWDLKETAELVYWLGQQPARTVVRQGVVALDTLGLM
;
A
#
# COMPACT_ATOMS: atom_id res chain seq x y z
N MET A 1 15.98 -18.50 -11.74
CA MET A 1 17.09 -17.90 -10.97
C MET A 1 17.60 -16.74 -11.81
N ASN A 2 17.00 -15.55 -11.68
CA ASN A 2 17.60 -14.34 -12.26
C ASN A 2 18.57 -13.81 -11.23
N THR A 3 19.85 -13.87 -11.53
CA THR A 3 20.91 -13.18 -10.82
C THR A 3 20.54 -11.70 -10.77
N LEU A 4 20.45 -11.13 -9.57
CA LEU A 4 20.47 -9.69 -9.36
C LEU A 4 21.71 -9.16 -10.06
N SER A 5 21.55 -8.60 -11.25
CA SER A 5 22.55 -7.76 -11.90
C SER A 5 22.95 -6.69 -10.90
N SER A 6 24.23 -6.34 -10.83
CA SER A 6 24.71 -5.23 -10.01
C SER A 6 23.82 -4.02 -10.30
N ALA A 7 23.16 -3.49 -9.26
CA ALA A 7 22.26 -2.36 -9.37
C ALA A 7 22.99 -1.22 -10.12
N SER A 8 22.55 -0.91 -11.34
CA SER A 8 23.15 0.16 -12.15
C SER A 8 22.48 1.49 -11.82
N SER A 9 23.27 2.57 -11.78
CA SER A 9 22.73 3.92 -11.65
C SER A 9 21.83 4.22 -12.85
N ALA A 10 20.69 4.86 -12.59
CA ALA A 10 19.81 5.38 -13.62
C ALA A 10 20.24 6.78 -14.10
N ASP A 11 21.35 7.31 -13.62
CA ASP A 11 21.83 8.63 -14.03
C ASP A 11 22.07 8.65 -15.54
N GLY A 12 21.44 9.59 -16.23
CA GLY A 12 21.44 9.67 -17.68
C GLY A 12 20.27 10.50 -18.21
N ILE A 13 20.23 10.66 -19.53
CA ILE A 13 19.12 11.29 -20.23
C ILE A 13 18.26 10.19 -20.84
N TRP A 14 17.12 9.94 -20.21
CA TRP A 14 16.10 9.04 -20.73
C TRP A 14 15.25 9.82 -21.72
N HIS A 15 15.29 9.47 -22.99
CA HIS A 15 14.59 10.19 -24.04
C HIS A 15 13.68 9.25 -24.85
N ASN A 16 12.85 9.84 -25.68
CA ASN A 16 11.91 9.10 -26.52
C ASN A 16 10.91 8.30 -25.66
N LEU A 17 10.40 8.93 -24.59
CA LEU A 17 9.41 8.37 -23.69
C LEU A 17 8.05 9.08 -23.84
N HIS A 18 6.99 8.44 -23.34
CA HIS A 18 5.61 8.91 -23.38
C HIS A 18 5.08 9.02 -21.95
N LEU A 19 4.79 10.23 -21.46
CA LEU A 19 4.28 10.38 -20.09
C LEU A 19 2.83 9.98 -20.00
N ALA A 20 2.50 9.09 -19.05
CA ALA A 20 1.15 8.57 -18.83
C ALA A 20 0.14 9.64 -18.39
N ASP A 21 0.60 10.78 -17.90
CA ASP A 21 -0.23 11.92 -17.50
C ASP A 21 -0.55 12.89 -18.65
N GLY A 22 -0.12 12.57 -19.87
CA GLY A 22 -0.41 13.33 -21.09
C GLY A 22 0.43 14.60 -21.27
N ARG A 23 1.44 14.87 -20.40
CA ARG A 23 2.38 15.95 -20.61
C ARG A 23 3.23 15.70 -21.86
N THR A 24 3.63 16.78 -22.54
CA THR A 24 4.39 16.70 -23.79
C THR A 24 5.87 16.39 -23.61
N ALA A 25 6.41 16.47 -22.38
CA ALA A 25 7.82 16.16 -22.13
C ALA A 25 8.15 14.72 -22.57
N GLN A 26 9.15 14.57 -23.44
CA GLN A 26 9.58 13.30 -24.02
C GLN A 26 10.93 12.83 -23.47
N ALA A 27 11.54 13.59 -22.55
CA ALA A 27 12.82 13.27 -21.95
C ALA A 27 12.91 13.68 -20.49
N MET A 28 13.74 12.95 -19.74
CA MET A 28 14.11 13.24 -18.35
C MET A 28 15.63 13.10 -18.19
N ALA A 29 16.29 14.08 -17.57
CA ALA A 29 17.65 13.94 -17.09
C ALA A 29 17.64 13.49 -15.63
N ILE A 30 18.26 12.35 -15.35
CA ILE A 30 18.44 11.82 -13.99
C ILE A 30 19.89 12.09 -13.59
N GLN A 31 20.07 12.70 -12.43
CA GLN A 31 21.38 12.98 -11.86
C GLN A 31 21.34 12.83 -10.35
N HIS A 32 22.31 12.10 -9.81
CA HIS A 32 22.39 11.77 -8.37
C HIS A 32 21.10 11.16 -7.84
N GLY A 33 20.46 10.29 -8.64
CA GLY A 33 19.23 9.60 -8.31
C GLY A 33 17.97 10.48 -8.27
N GLN A 34 18.04 11.73 -8.75
CA GLN A 34 16.93 12.66 -8.82
C GLN A 34 16.58 13.03 -10.25
N ILE A 35 15.34 13.41 -10.51
CA ILE A 35 14.92 14.01 -11.76
C ILE A 35 15.43 15.45 -11.76
N ALA A 36 16.52 15.71 -12.50
CA ALA A 36 17.15 17.01 -12.55
C ALA A 36 16.52 17.94 -13.60
N TRP A 37 15.90 17.35 -14.65
CA TRP A 37 15.22 18.09 -15.71
C TRP A 37 14.18 17.21 -16.39
N MET A 38 13.15 17.82 -16.98
CA MET A 38 12.13 17.20 -17.84
C MET A 38 11.71 18.19 -18.92
N GLY A 39 11.61 17.75 -20.17
CA GLY A 39 11.22 18.58 -21.30
C GLY A 39 11.36 17.87 -22.64
N GLU A 40 11.35 18.66 -23.71
CA GLU A 40 11.66 18.19 -25.06
C GLU A 40 13.19 18.13 -25.29
N MET A 41 13.66 17.17 -26.08
CA MET A 41 15.12 16.97 -26.28
C MET A 41 15.85 18.16 -26.89
N ASP A 42 15.20 19.01 -27.67
CA ASP A 42 15.75 20.23 -28.25
C ASP A 42 15.89 21.38 -27.23
N GLU A 43 15.21 21.27 -26.10
CA GLU A 43 15.30 22.19 -24.97
C GLU A 43 16.27 21.70 -23.86
N LEU A 44 17.01 20.60 -24.10
CA LEU A 44 17.93 20.04 -23.12
C LEU A 44 19.02 21.03 -22.72
N PRO A 45 19.15 21.40 -21.43
CA PRO A 45 20.18 22.32 -20.97
C PRO A 45 21.60 21.74 -21.20
N GLU A 46 22.54 22.60 -21.61
CA GLU A 46 23.92 22.20 -21.88
C GLU A 46 24.60 21.47 -20.70
N ALA A 47 24.19 21.79 -19.48
CA ALA A 47 24.71 21.17 -18.26
C ALA A 47 24.55 19.63 -18.23
N PHE A 48 23.59 19.09 -18.96
CA PHE A 48 23.34 17.65 -19.04
C PHE A 48 23.99 16.95 -20.25
N ASN A 49 24.62 17.66 -21.17
CA ASN A 49 25.16 17.09 -22.42
C ASN A 49 26.17 15.95 -22.20
N GLN A 50 26.82 15.88 -21.04
CA GLN A 50 27.82 14.86 -20.71
C GLN A 50 27.18 13.57 -20.11
N LEU A 51 25.90 13.60 -19.78
CA LEU A 51 25.22 12.41 -19.28
C LEU A 51 25.02 11.37 -20.40
N PRO A 52 25.09 10.07 -20.09
CA PRO A 52 24.76 9.03 -21.04
C PRO A 52 23.32 9.16 -21.53
N ARG A 53 23.06 8.85 -22.79
CA ARG A 53 21.74 8.88 -23.40
C ARG A 53 21.17 7.48 -23.45
N ILE A 54 19.92 7.32 -22.98
CA ILE A 54 19.21 6.07 -22.92
C ILE A 54 17.92 6.25 -23.74
N ASP A 55 17.81 5.54 -24.84
CA ASP A 55 16.60 5.57 -25.68
C ASP A 55 15.52 4.69 -25.06
N ALA A 56 14.42 5.28 -24.68
CA ALA A 56 13.26 4.57 -24.13
C ALA A 56 12.34 3.97 -25.22
N HIS A 57 12.69 4.11 -26.50
CA HIS A 57 11.98 3.49 -27.64
C HIS A 57 10.49 3.77 -27.72
N GLY A 58 10.02 4.92 -27.23
CA GLY A 58 8.60 5.29 -27.24
C GLY A 58 7.77 4.56 -26.17
N THR A 59 8.41 4.06 -25.09
CA THR A 59 7.68 3.39 -23.99
C THR A 59 6.85 4.38 -23.17
N LEU A 60 5.75 3.85 -22.59
CA LEU A 60 4.92 4.60 -21.67
C LEU A 60 5.65 4.75 -20.32
N ALA A 61 5.77 5.97 -19.82
CA ALA A 61 6.41 6.28 -18.54
C ALA A 61 5.37 6.65 -17.49
N THR A 62 5.36 5.93 -16.36
CA THR A 62 4.57 6.27 -15.18
C THR A 62 5.46 6.62 -14.01
N PRO A 63 4.98 7.37 -12.99
CA PRO A 63 5.59 7.32 -11.68
C PRO A 63 5.69 5.86 -11.20
N GLY A 64 6.66 5.58 -10.32
CA GLY A 64 6.70 4.30 -9.63
C GLY A 64 5.40 4.06 -8.85
N LEU A 65 4.88 2.84 -8.91
CA LEU A 65 3.61 2.50 -8.27
C LEU A 65 3.76 2.50 -6.74
N VAL A 66 2.66 2.76 -6.05
CA VAL A 66 2.60 2.82 -4.58
C VAL A 66 1.48 1.91 -4.09
N ASP A 67 1.82 0.92 -3.26
CA ASP A 67 0.87 0.04 -2.59
C ASP A 67 0.66 0.50 -1.15
N CYS A 68 -0.43 1.23 -0.90
CA CYS A 68 -0.63 1.98 0.34
C CYS A 68 -1.36 1.22 1.45
N HIS A 69 -1.60 -0.08 1.29
CA HIS A 69 -2.24 -0.92 2.29
C HIS A 69 -1.85 -2.38 2.10
N THR A 70 -0.96 -2.91 2.95
CA THR A 70 -0.64 -4.34 2.98
C THR A 70 -0.38 -4.83 4.40
N HIS A 71 -0.62 -6.14 4.62
CA HIS A 71 -0.24 -6.90 5.81
C HIS A 71 0.81 -7.95 5.44
N LEU A 72 1.85 -7.56 4.70
CA LEU A 72 2.78 -8.45 3.99
C LEU A 72 3.54 -9.44 4.91
N VAL A 73 3.82 -9.02 6.17
CA VAL A 73 4.61 -9.80 7.12
C VAL A 73 3.70 -10.62 8.02
N TYR A 74 3.56 -11.90 7.70
CA TYR A 74 2.80 -12.87 8.50
C TYR A 74 3.37 -14.29 8.34
N GLY A 75 3.16 -15.11 9.38
CA GLY A 75 3.44 -16.55 9.37
C GLY A 75 2.27 -17.37 8.84
N GLY A 76 2.57 -18.55 8.31
CA GLY A 76 1.55 -19.46 7.80
C GLY A 76 0.88 -19.01 6.50
N GLN A 77 -0.27 -19.60 6.22
CA GLN A 77 -1.13 -19.29 5.06
C GLN A 77 -2.54 -19.84 5.32
N ARG A 78 -3.55 -19.33 4.63
CA ARG A 78 -4.96 -19.67 4.88
C ARG A 78 -5.66 -20.33 3.69
N ALA A 79 -4.90 -20.99 2.78
CA ALA A 79 -5.45 -21.66 1.59
C ALA A 79 -6.41 -22.80 1.97
N ASN A 80 -6.16 -23.51 3.09
CA ASN A 80 -7.08 -24.54 3.58
C ASN A 80 -8.44 -23.96 4.00
N GLU A 81 -8.44 -22.79 4.64
CA GLU A 81 -9.70 -22.09 4.99
C GLU A 81 -10.46 -21.65 3.75
N PHE A 82 -9.76 -21.17 2.74
CA PHE A 82 -10.35 -20.86 1.44
C PHE A 82 -11.02 -22.10 0.82
N ALA A 83 -10.33 -23.24 0.81
CA ALA A 83 -10.91 -24.49 0.32
C ALA A 83 -12.12 -24.94 1.13
N MET A 84 -12.08 -24.84 2.47
CA MET A 84 -13.23 -25.15 3.35
C MET A 84 -14.44 -24.27 3.03
N ARG A 85 -14.25 -22.95 2.87
CA ARG A 85 -15.31 -22.01 2.50
C ARG A 85 -15.93 -22.34 1.14
N LEU A 86 -15.11 -22.71 0.16
CA LEU A 86 -15.60 -23.14 -1.16
C LEU A 86 -16.39 -24.46 -1.09
N ALA A 87 -16.04 -25.34 -0.14
CA ALA A 87 -16.79 -26.58 0.12
C ALA A 87 -18.08 -26.36 0.95
N GLY A 88 -18.40 -25.11 1.31
CA GLY A 88 -19.61 -24.75 2.03
C GLY A 88 -19.48 -24.71 3.55
N ALA A 89 -18.27 -24.80 4.09
CA ALA A 89 -18.07 -24.70 5.54
C ALA A 89 -18.51 -23.31 6.05
N SER A 90 -19.22 -23.31 7.16
CA SER A 90 -19.62 -22.09 7.85
C SER A 90 -18.43 -21.40 8.53
N TYR A 91 -18.60 -20.14 8.88
CA TYR A 91 -17.61 -19.40 9.66
C TYR A 91 -17.24 -20.11 10.97
N GLU A 92 -18.26 -20.69 11.66
CA GLU A 92 -18.02 -21.43 12.90
C GLU A 92 -17.22 -22.72 12.69
N GLU A 93 -17.44 -23.44 11.59
CA GLU A 93 -16.68 -24.65 11.26
C GLU A 93 -15.23 -24.33 10.97
N VAL A 94 -14.98 -23.26 10.22
CA VAL A 94 -13.63 -22.73 9.97
C VAL A 94 -12.96 -22.31 11.30
N ALA A 95 -13.67 -21.58 12.16
CA ALA A 95 -13.13 -21.14 13.45
C ALA A 95 -12.82 -22.32 14.38
N ARG A 96 -13.70 -23.35 14.45
CA ARG A 96 -13.47 -24.58 15.24
C ARG A 96 -12.29 -25.39 14.72
N ALA A 97 -11.99 -25.33 13.44
CA ALA A 97 -10.80 -25.92 12.84
C ALA A 97 -9.51 -25.13 13.12
N GLY A 98 -9.59 -24.09 13.96
CA GLY A 98 -8.44 -23.23 14.30
C GLY A 98 -8.15 -22.17 13.24
N GLY A 99 -9.11 -21.86 12.36
CA GLY A 99 -8.99 -20.85 11.32
C GLY A 99 -9.25 -19.42 11.81
N GLY A 100 -9.32 -18.51 10.86
CA GLY A 100 -9.53 -17.08 11.12
C GLY A 100 -8.23 -16.33 11.45
N ILE A 101 -8.35 -15.12 11.95
CA ILE A 101 -7.21 -14.28 12.30
C ILE A 101 -6.31 -14.93 13.36
N VAL A 102 -6.90 -15.75 14.25
CA VAL A 102 -6.19 -16.46 15.32
C VAL A 102 -5.13 -17.40 14.74
N SER A 103 -5.40 -18.08 13.62
CA SER A 103 -4.41 -18.95 12.97
C SER A 103 -3.20 -18.15 12.47
N SER A 104 -3.43 -17.00 11.86
CA SER A 104 -2.34 -16.10 11.43
C SER A 104 -1.55 -15.54 12.62
N VAL A 105 -2.22 -15.15 13.69
CA VAL A 105 -1.58 -14.67 14.93
C VAL A 105 -0.70 -15.76 15.53
N THR A 106 -1.21 -16.98 15.68
CA THR A 106 -0.46 -18.11 16.24
C THR A 106 0.77 -18.41 15.41
N ALA A 107 0.65 -18.52 14.09
CA ALA A 107 1.76 -18.78 13.19
C ALA A 107 2.79 -17.64 13.18
N THR A 108 2.35 -16.38 13.22
CA THR A 108 3.24 -15.21 13.25
C THR A 108 4.00 -15.11 14.57
N ARG A 109 3.34 -15.39 15.69
CA ARG A 109 4.00 -15.42 17.01
C ARG A 109 5.04 -16.53 17.11
N ALA A 110 4.76 -17.71 16.55
CA ALA A 110 5.66 -18.86 16.57
C ALA A 110 6.91 -18.68 15.68
N ALA A 111 6.79 -17.95 14.56
CA ALA A 111 7.89 -17.75 13.63
C ALA A 111 8.93 -16.75 14.18
N SER A 112 10.20 -17.00 13.91
CA SER A 112 11.33 -16.09 14.14
C SER A 112 11.29 -14.92 13.14
N GLU A 113 12.09 -13.86 13.38
CA GLU A 113 12.26 -12.75 12.43
C GLU A 113 12.79 -13.24 11.07
N ASP A 114 13.74 -14.18 11.06
CA ASP A 114 14.30 -14.70 9.82
C ASP A 114 13.28 -15.56 9.04
N GLU A 115 12.45 -16.34 9.72
CA GLU A 115 11.37 -17.09 9.09
C GLU A 115 10.30 -16.15 8.51
N LEU A 116 9.89 -15.12 9.25
CA LEU A 116 8.95 -14.12 8.74
C LEU A 116 9.52 -13.37 7.53
N TYR A 117 10.81 -13.02 7.58
CA TYR A 117 11.50 -12.40 6.44
C TYR A 117 11.51 -13.34 5.22
N ALA A 118 11.89 -14.59 5.40
CA ALA A 118 11.93 -15.58 4.32
C ALA A 118 10.56 -15.82 3.67
N LEU A 119 9.48 -15.72 4.46
CA LEU A 119 8.10 -15.82 3.97
C LEU A 119 7.64 -14.54 3.26
N ALA A 120 8.03 -13.37 3.75
CA ALA A 120 7.57 -12.10 3.22
C ALA A 120 8.36 -11.62 1.99
N ALA A 121 9.67 -11.94 1.89
CA ALA A 121 10.51 -11.49 0.78
C ALA A 121 10.00 -11.93 -0.62
N PRO A 122 9.55 -13.17 -0.86
CA PRO A 122 8.96 -13.56 -2.15
C PRO A 122 7.67 -12.79 -2.47
N ARG A 123 6.84 -12.49 -1.46
CA ARG A 123 5.61 -11.67 -1.63
C ARG A 123 5.97 -10.27 -2.06
N LEU A 124 6.94 -9.65 -1.37
CA LEU A 124 7.44 -8.34 -1.72
C LEU A 124 8.01 -8.32 -3.14
N GLN A 125 8.84 -9.31 -3.51
CA GLN A 125 9.44 -9.40 -4.84
C GLN A 125 8.40 -9.42 -5.97
N GLN A 126 7.24 -10.06 -5.77
CA GLN A 126 6.17 -10.03 -6.76
C GLN A 126 5.58 -8.63 -6.93
N LEU A 127 5.31 -7.91 -5.84
CA LEU A 127 4.83 -6.53 -5.89
C LEU A 127 5.86 -5.59 -6.51
N LEU A 128 7.14 -5.76 -6.16
CA LEU A 128 8.23 -4.99 -6.76
C LEU A 128 8.38 -5.27 -8.27
N ALA A 129 8.17 -6.50 -8.67
CA ALA A 129 8.14 -6.88 -10.08
C ALA A 129 6.95 -6.24 -10.82
N ASP A 130 5.86 -5.94 -10.16
CA ASP A 130 4.70 -5.22 -10.71
C ASP A 130 4.93 -3.70 -10.87
N GLY A 131 6.10 -3.21 -10.47
CA GLY A 131 6.48 -1.79 -10.60
C GLY A 131 6.32 -0.97 -9.32
N VAL A 132 6.07 -1.60 -8.18
CA VAL A 132 5.93 -0.92 -6.89
C VAL A 132 7.28 -0.33 -6.45
N CYS A 133 7.28 0.96 -6.10
CA CYS A 133 8.45 1.72 -5.61
C CYS A 133 8.30 2.16 -4.16
N ALA A 134 7.08 2.18 -3.64
CA ALA A 134 6.80 2.38 -2.21
C ALA A 134 5.66 1.48 -1.77
N ILE A 135 5.74 1.00 -0.53
CA ILE A 135 4.75 0.07 0.04
C ILE A 135 4.51 0.37 1.52
N GLU A 136 3.27 0.26 1.96
CA GLU A 136 2.96 0.15 3.37
C GLU A 136 3.01 -1.30 3.83
N ILE A 137 3.60 -1.53 4.99
CA ILE A 137 3.54 -2.82 5.67
C ILE A 137 3.01 -2.60 7.09
N LYS A 138 1.79 -3.06 7.33
CA LYS A 138 1.15 -3.02 8.64
C LYS A 138 1.60 -4.22 9.48
N SER A 139 1.73 -4.02 10.80
CA SER A 139 1.72 -5.12 11.78
C SER A 139 0.28 -5.62 12.02
N GLY A 140 -0.02 -6.20 13.19
CA GLY A 140 -1.40 -6.57 13.54
C GLY A 140 -1.68 -8.08 13.60
N TYR A 141 -0.66 -8.91 13.37
CA TYR A 141 -0.71 -10.35 13.65
C TYR A 141 0.16 -10.76 14.85
N GLY A 142 0.79 -9.81 15.52
CA GLY A 142 1.53 -10.03 16.75
C GLY A 142 0.64 -9.94 17.98
N LEU A 143 -0.12 -8.87 18.08
CA LEU A 143 -1.06 -8.52 19.17
C LEU A 143 -0.41 -8.55 20.56
N SER A 144 0.90 -8.32 20.62
CA SER A 144 1.69 -8.10 21.83
C SER A 144 2.94 -7.30 21.46
N LEU A 145 3.53 -6.61 22.44
CA LEU A 145 4.70 -5.74 22.18
C LEU A 145 5.82 -6.48 21.44
N GLU A 146 6.20 -7.65 21.91
CA GLU A 146 7.30 -8.45 21.32
C GLU A 146 7.02 -8.81 19.87
N HIS A 147 5.81 -9.31 19.59
CA HIS A 147 5.47 -9.85 18.27
C HIS A 147 5.09 -8.77 17.26
N GLU A 148 4.53 -7.64 17.69
CA GLU A 148 4.35 -6.46 16.84
C GLU A 148 5.70 -5.85 16.44
N ALA A 149 6.63 -5.69 17.42
CA ALA A 149 7.99 -5.24 17.15
C ALA A 149 8.70 -6.13 16.12
N LYS A 150 8.57 -7.45 16.28
CA LYS A 150 9.13 -8.44 15.35
C LYS A 150 8.64 -8.23 13.92
N GLN A 151 7.33 -8.05 13.71
CA GLN A 151 6.77 -7.79 12.38
C GLN A 151 7.31 -6.48 11.77
N LEU A 152 7.33 -5.40 12.56
CA LEU A 152 7.78 -4.09 12.10
C LEU A 152 9.29 -4.07 11.79
N ARG A 153 10.13 -4.78 12.57
CA ARG A 153 11.56 -4.94 12.27
C ARG A 153 11.78 -5.66 10.95
N VAL A 154 11.01 -6.74 10.72
CA VAL A 154 11.05 -7.47 9.43
C VAL A 154 10.62 -6.56 8.27
N ALA A 155 9.57 -5.74 8.44
CA ALA A 155 9.14 -4.77 7.43
C ALA A 155 10.26 -3.75 7.09
N ARG A 156 10.93 -3.20 8.11
CA ARG A 156 12.09 -2.30 7.92
C ARG A 156 13.26 -3.00 7.22
N ARG A 157 13.54 -4.27 7.58
CA ARG A 157 14.59 -5.07 6.94
C ARG A 157 14.28 -5.31 5.46
N LEU A 158 13.04 -5.66 5.13
CA LEU A 158 12.60 -5.81 3.73
C LEU A 158 12.85 -4.54 2.91
N GLY A 159 12.53 -3.37 3.45
CA GLY A 159 12.77 -2.10 2.77
C GLY A 159 14.25 -1.87 2.46
N ARG A 160 15.12 -2.08 3.44
CA ARG A 160 16.58 -1.92 3.27
C ARG A 160 17.17 -2.91 2.27
N ASP A 161 16.82 -4.19 2.41
CA ASP A 161 17.44 -5.27 1.64
C ASP A 161 16.99 -5.28 0.17
N HIS A 162 15.79 -4.76 -0.11
CA HIS A 162 15.22 -4.69 -1.47
C HIS A 162 15.26 -3.29 -2.10
N GLY A 163 15.81 -2.29 -1.42
CA GLY A 163 15.90 -0.92 -1.96
C GLY A 163 14.54 -0.32 -2.31
N VAL A 164 13.54 -0.52 -1.47
CA VAL A 164 12.18 -0.01 -1.65
C VAL A 164 11.77 0.85 -0.47
N THR A 165 11.03 1.92 -0.72
CA THR A 165 10.48 2.75 0.36
C THR A 165 9.38 1.96 1.09
N VAL A 166 9.60 1.65 2.37
CA VAL A 166 8.60 1.01 3.23
C VAL A 166 8.11 2.00 4.27
N ARG A 167 6.80 2.19 4.33
CA ARG A 167 6.10 2.81 5.46
C ARG A 167 5.53 1.73 6.36
N THR A 168 5.84 1.79 7.64
CA THR A 168 5.34 0.84 8.62
C THR A 168 4.19 1.43 9.42
N SER A 169 3.07 0.69 9.48
CA SER A 169 1.93 1.08 10.31
C SER A 169 1.75 0.12 11.46
N PHE A 170 1.71 0.65 12.68
CA PHE A 170 1.39 -0.13 13.86
C PHE A 170 -0.12 -0.36 13.93
N LEU A 171 -0.53 -1.60 13.81
CA LEU A 171 -1.93 -2.05 13.88
C LEU A 171 -2.13 -3.00 15.06
N GLY A 172 -1.67 -2.62 16.26
CA GLY A 172 -1.91 -3.42 17.47
C GLY A 172 -3.39 -3.58 17.79
N ALA A 173 -4.20 -2.60 17.42
CA ALA A 173 -5.66 -2.67 17.54
C ALA A 173 -6.32 -3.27 16.27
N HIS A 174 -5.87 -4.47 15.84
CA HIS A 174 -6.43 -5.22 14.72
C HIS A 174 -7.50 -6.22 15.18
N ALA A 175 -7.24 -6.93 16.24
CA ALA A 175 -8.17 -7.87 16.87
C ALA A 175 -7.86 -7.99 18.36
N LEU A 176 -8.86 -8.41 19.13
CA LEU A 176 -8.65 -8.71 20.56
C LEU A 176 -7.94 -10.06 20.69
N PRO A 177 -6.72 -10.13 21.25
CA PRO A 177 -6.03 -11.41 21.43
C PRO A 177 -6.72 -12.29 22.46
N PRO A 178 -6.64 -13.63 22.33
CA PRO A 178 -7.36 -14.56 23.20
C PRO A 178 -7.12 -14.34 24.70
N GLU A 179 -5.90 -13.96 25.08
CA GLU A 179 -5.51 -13.66 26.46
C GLU A 179 -6.24 -12.44 27.08
N TYR A 180 -6.85 -11.62 26.25
CA TYR A 180 -7.66 -10.47 26.65
C TYR A 180 -9.16 -10.63 26.40
N THR A 181 -9.63 -11.86 26.11
CA THR A 181 -11.07 -12.10 25.88
C THR A 181 -11.92 -11.52 27.02
N GLY A 182 -12.90 -10.65 26.67
CA GLY A 182 -13.75 -9.93 27.61
C GLY A 182 -13.08 -8.75 28.33
N ARG A 183 -11.83 -8.38 27.96
CA ARG A 183 -11.05 -7.28 28.57
C ARG A 183 -10.50 -6.34 27.52
N SER A 184 -11.34 -5.90 26.58
CA SER A 184 -10.92 -5.06 25.45
C SER A 184 -10.28 -3.75 25.93
N GLN A 185 -10.85 -3.10 26.94
CA GLN A 185 -10.29 -1.86 27.50
C GLN A 185 -8.90 -2.07 28.10
N ASP A 186 -8.62 -3.20 28.76
CA ASP A 186 -7.29 -3.51 29.30
C ASP A 186 -6.26 -3.67 28.15
N TYR A 187 -6.71 -4.30 27.06
CA TYR A 187 -5.86 -4.45 25.88
C TYR A 187 -5.56 -3.09 25.20
N ILE A 188 -6.56 -2.25 25.00
CA ILE A 188 -6.37 -0.90 24.45
C ILE A 188 -5.46 -0.06 25.36
N ASN A 189 -5.58 -0.18 26.70
CA ASN A 189 -4.66 0.46 27.61
C ASN A 189 -3.20 -0.03 27.41
N LEU A 190 -3.01 -1.34 27.17
CA LEU A 190 -1.69 -1.89 26.84
C LEU A 190 -1.17 -1.33 25.50
N VAL A 191 -2.01 -1.29 24.47
CA VAL A 191 -1.66 -0.73 23.15
C VAL A 191 -1.20 0.72 23.30
N CYS A 192 -1.98 1.57 23.98
CA CYS A 192 -1.72 2.99 24.08
C CYS A 192 -0.54 3.35 25.00
N ASN A 193 -0.43 2.68 26.15
CA ASN A 193 0.48 3.10 27.21
C ASN A 193 1.81 2.34 27.24
N VAL A 194 1.89 1.19 26.56
CA VAL A 194 3.08 0.33 26.57
C VAL A 194 3.57 0.06 25.15
N MET A 195 2.72 -0.52 24.30
CA MET A 195 3.17 -1.00 22.98
C MET A 195 3.56 0.17 22.08
N LEU A 196 2.66 1.10 21.85
CA LEU A 196 2.88 2.22 20.92
C LEU A 196 4.08 3.09 21.33
N PRO A 197 4.24 3.55 22.60
CA PRO A 197 5.41 4.31 23.00
C PRO A 197 6.72 3.56 22.84
N ALA A 198 6.75 2.25 23.15
CA ALA A 198 7.96 1.43 23.01
C ALA A 198 8.36 1.26 21.53
N LEU A 199 7.40 0.96 20.65
CA LEU A 199 7.64 0.78 19.22
C LEU A 199 8.03 2.10 18.54
N HIS A 200 7.44 3.23 18.97
CA HIS A 200 7.82 4.56 18.50
C HIS A 200 9.25 4.91 18.92
N ALA A 201 9.63 4.64 20.18
CA ALA A 201 10.99 4.89 20.68
C ALA A 201 12.05 4.06 19.92
N GLU A 202 11.70 2.90 19.41
CA GLU A 202 12.57 2.07 18.56
C GLU A 202 12.61 2.56 17.07
N GLY A 203 11.82 3.57 16.69
CA GLY A 203 11.74 4.07 15.32
C GLY A 203 11.03 3.12 14.34
N LEU A 204 10.15 2.29 14.85
CA LEU A 204 9.44 1.27 14.06
C LEU A 204 8.09 1.72 13.50
N VAL A 205 7.58 2.88 13.87
CA VAL A 205 6.21 3.32 13.55
C VAL A 205 6.25 4.61 12.75
N ASP A 206 5.73 4.58 11.51
CA ASP A 206 5.50 5.77 10.68
C ASP A 206 4.05 6.26 10.78
N ALA A 207 3.08 5.35 11.04
CA ALA A 207 1.67 5.65 11.24
C ALA A 207 1.04 4.65 12.21
N VAL A 208 -0.12 5.01 12.76
CA VAL A 208 -0.93 4.14 13.64
C VAL A 208 -2.25 3.86 12.96
N ASP A 209 -2.67 2.60 13.00
CA ASP A 209 -3.91 2.13 12.40
C ASP A 209 -4.76 1.36 13.41
N VAL A 210 -6.07 1.37 13.22
CA VAL A 210 -7.05 0.66 14.05
C VAL A 210 -8.08 0.00 13.16
N PHE A 211 -8.56 -1.17 13.53
CA PHE A 211 -9.73 -1.78 12.92
C PHE A 211 -10.98 -1.40 13.73
N CYS A 212 -11.68 -0.37 13.26
CA CYS A 212 -12.90 0.17 13.89
C CYS A 212 -14.13 -0.48 13.28
N GLU A 213 -14.61 -1.55 13.91
CA GLU A 213 -15.78 -2.31 13.48
C GLU A 213 -16.52 -2.97 14.65
N HIS A 214 -17.80 -3.28 14.46
CA HIS A 214 -18.62 -3.91 15.50
C HIS A 214 -18.06 -5.25 15.99
N ILE A 215 -17.24 -5.92 15.19
CA ILE A 215 -16.56 -7.18 15.55
C ILE A 215 -15.17 -6.99 16.13
N ALA A 216 -14.65 -5.76 16.17
CA ALA A 216 -13.29 -5.45 16.61
C ALA A 216 -13.30 -4.35 17.68
N PHE A 217 -12.91 -3.12 17.34
CA PHE A 217 -12.80 -2.03 18.31
C PHE A 217 -13.85 -0.94 18.06
N SER A 218 -14.38 -0.39 19.15
CA SER A 218 -15.37 0.68 19.15
C SER A 218 -14.76 2.04 18.79
N LEU A 219 -15.62 3.03 18.47
CA LEU A 219 -15.21 4.41 18.29
C LEU A 219 -14.45 4.99 19.50
N ALA A 220 -14.89 4.67 20.72
CA ALA A 220 -14.25 5.17 21.94
C ALA A 220 -12.84 4.61 22.12
N GLU A 221 -12.63 3.33 21.81
CA GLU A 221 -11.33 2.67 21.83
C GLU A 221 -10.42 3.19 20.71
N THR A 222 -10.97 3.42 19.51
CA THR A 222 -10.27 4.04 18.38
C THR A 222 -9.81 5.46 18.73
N ASP A 223 -10.68 6.28 19.32
CA ASP A 223 -10.37 7.63 19.79
C ASP A 223 -9.23 7.62 20.82
N GLN A 224 -9.22 6.66 21.74
CA GLN A 224 -8.14 6.50 22.71
C GLN A 224 -6.79 6.18 22.04
N VAL A 225 -6.76 5.30 21.05
CA VAL A 225 -5.55 4.96 20.28
C VAL A 225 -5.07 6.18 19.49
N PHE A 226 -5.98 6.92 18.86
CA PHE A 226 -5.62 8.11 18.08
C PHE A 226 -5.08 9.24 18.95
N LYS A 227 -5.62 9.44 20.14
CA LYS A 227 -5.06 10.36 21.14
C LYS A 227 -3.63 9.99 21.52
N ALA A 228 -3.37 8.69 21.73
CA ALA A 228 -2.03 8.22 22.04
C ALA A 228 -1.05 8.44 20.86
N ALA A 229 -1.49 8.19 19.62
CA ALA A 229 -0.71 8.47 18.42
C ALA A 229 -0.40 9.96 18.27
N GLN A 230 -1.41 10.81 18.43
CA GLN A 230 -1.27 12.27 18.33
C GLN A 230 -0.30 12.82 19.39
N ALA A 231 -0.32 12.29 20.60
CA ALA A 231 0.62 12.67 21.67
C ALA A 231 2.08 12.37 21.33
N LEU A 232 2.33 11.41 20.41
CA LEU A 232 3.65 11.06 19.89
C LEU A 232 3.96 11.73 18.55
N GLY A 233 3.05 12.58 18.02
CA GLY A 233 3.22 13.20 16.71
C GLY A 233 3.10 12.24 15.52
N LEU A 234 2.48 11.08 15.73
CA LEU A 234 2.29 10.07 14.70
C LEU A 234 0.98 10.29 13.93
N PRO A 235 0.99 10.24 12.59
CA PRO A 235 -0.22 10.24 11.80
C PRO A 235 -1.03 8.96 12.01
N VAL A 236 -2.33 9.05 11.73
CA VAL A 236 -3.26 7.92 11.88
C VAL A 236 -3.87 7.51 10.55
N LYS A 237 -4.29 6.26 10.48
CA LYS A 237 -5.07 5.63 9.42
C LYS A 237 -6.20 4.81 10.07
N LEU A 238 -7.16 4.34 9.29
CA LEU A 238 -8.26 3.56 9.84
C LEU A 238 -8.76 2.51 8.85
N HIS A 239 -8.86 1.24 9.28
CA HIS A 239 -9.81 0.30 8.67
C HIS A 239 -11.20 0.69 9.15
N ALA A 240 -12.06 1.16 8.25
CA ALA A 240 -13.33 1.76 8.61
C ALA A 240 -14.45 1.35 7.66
N GLU A 241 -15.66 1.28 8.20
CA GLU A 241 -16.88 1.08 7.43
C GLU A 241 -16.79 -0.08 6.41
N GLN A 242 -16.04 -1.13 6.77
CA GLN A 242 -15.94 -2.35 5.95
C GLN A 242 -17.21 -3.21 6.05
N LEU A 243 -17.76 -3.37 7.25
CA LEU A 243 -18.89 -4.24 7.54
C LEU A 243 -20.12 -3.46 8.00
N SER A 244 -19.93 -2.25 8.53
CA SER A 244 -20.98 -1.39 9.09
C SER A 244 -20.54 0.08 9.10
N ASP A 245 -21.52 1.00 9.04
CA ASP A 245 -21.27 2.43 9.29
C ASP A 245 -21.20 2.69 10.79
N MET A 246 -20.00 2.83 11.32
CA MET A 246 -19.79 3.19 12.72
C MET A 246 -19.41 4.67 12.90
N GLY A 247 -19.24 5.44 11.82
CA GLY A 247 -18.75 6.81 11.87
C GLY A 247 -17.24 6.92 12.12
N GLY A 248 -16.50 5.84 11.91
CA GLY A 248 -15.04 5.76 12.09
C GLY A 248 -14.29 6.71 11.18
N SER A 249 -14.71 6.82 9.91
CA SER A 249 -14.09 7.73 8.95
C SER A 249 -14.25 9.20 9.37
N ALA A 250 -15.38 9.59 9.93
CA ALA A 250 -15.58 10.94 10.44
C ALA A 250 -14.69 11.21 11.67
N LEU A 251 -14.53 10.23 12.55
CA LEU A 251 -13.58 10.28 13.66
C LEU A 251 -12.15 10.42 13.16
N ALA A 252 -11.70 9.55 12.25
CA ALA A 252 -10.36 9.57 11.70
C ALA A 252 -10.04 10.90 11.00
N ALA A 253 -10.97 11.43 10.22
CA ALA A 253 -10.86 12.73 9.57
C ALA A 253 -10.67 13.87 10.60
N SER A 254 -11.30 13.80 11.77
CA SER A 254 -11.12 14.80 12.84
C SER A 254 -9.70 14.84 13.42
N TYR A 255 -8.94 13.75 13.25
CA TYR A 255 -7.51 13.65 13.59
C TYR A 255 -6.58 13.96 12.41
N GLY A 256 -7.12 14.35 11.25
CA GLY A 256 -6.33 14.57 10.03
C GLY A 256 -5.72 13.26 9.50
N ALA A 257 -6.45 12.17 9.58
CA ALA A 257 -5.98 10.86 9.14
C ALA A 257 -5.47 10.87 7.71
N LEU A 258 -4.39 10.15 7.43
CA LEU A 258 -3.86 9.98 6.08
C LEU A 258 -4.87 9.27 5.17
N SER A 259 -5.53 8.24 5.68
CA SER A 259 -6.55 7.50 4.93
C SER A 259 -7.59 6.84 5.83
N CYS A 260 -8.74 6.51 5.21
CA CYS A 260 -9.71 5.53 5.67
C CYS A 260 -9.83 4.45 4.60
N ASP A 261 -9.67 3.21 5.03
CA ASP A 261 -9.43 2.07 4.17
C ASP A 261 -10.63 1.10 4.25
N HIS A 262 -10.99 0.39 3.17
CA HIS A 262 -12.23 -0.37 2.91
C HIS A 262 -13.40 0.52 2.49
N ILE A 263 -14.16 1.09 3.42
CA ILE A 263 -15.20 2.11 3.23
C ILE A 263 -16.45 1.67 2.43
N GLU A 264 -16.76 0.38 2.36
CA GLU A 264 -17.93 -0.14 1.66
C GLU A 264 -19.25 0.44 2.21
N HIS A 265 -19.31 0.67 3.52
CA HIS A 265 -20.49 1.21 4.23
C HIS A 265 -20.37 2.71 4.59
N LEU A 266 -19.49 3.45 3.92
CA LEU A 266 -19.22 4.86 4.22
C LEU A 266 -20.45 5.75 3.98
N SER A 267 -20.87 6.49 5.01
CA SER A 267 -21.98 7.46 4.93
C SER A 267 -21.56 8.79 4.30
N GLN A 268 -22.56 9.61 3.94
CA GLN A 268 -22.32 10.97 3.44
C GLN A 268 -21.59 11.84 4.46
N GLN A 269 -21.87 11.67 5.75
CA GLN A 269 -21.16 12.38 6.83
C GLN A 269 -19.67 12.05 6.82
N GLY A 270 -19.32 10.77 6.64
CA GLY A 270 -17.92 10.34 6.52
C GLY A 270 -17.24 10.95 5.29
N ILE A 271 -17.92 10.95 4.13
CA ILE A 271 -17.41 11.56 2.89
C ILE A 271 -17.12 13.06 3.10
N ASP A 272 -18.05 13.79 3.69
CA ASP A 272 -17.92 15.25 3.94
C ASP A 272 -16.76 15.55 4.90
N ALA A 273 -16.58 14.73 5.93
CA ALA A 273 -15.48 14.84 6.88
C ALA A 273 -14.13 14.55 6.22
N MET A 274 -14.02 13.45 5.45
CA MET A 274 -12.81 13.08 4.71
C MET A 274 -12.42 14.17 3.70
N ARG A 275 -13.40 14.73 2.96
CA ARG A 275 -13.15 15.85 2.06
C ARG A 275 -12.56 17.04 2.79
N ALA A 276 -13.17 17.43 3.91
CA ALA A 276 -12.75 18.61 4.69
C ALA A 276 -11.32 18.46 5.25
N ALA A 277 -10.94 17.25 5.63
CA ALA A 277 -9.63 16.92 6.19
C ALA A 277 -8.55 16.61 5.11
N GLY A 278 -8.95 16.35 3.86
CA GLY A 278 -8.04 15.86 2.82
C GLY A 278 -7.65 14.38 3.00
N THR A 279 -8.42 13.62 3.78
CA THR A 279 -8.20 12.18 4.04
C THR A 279 -8.48 11.38 2.77
N VAL A 280 -7.57 10.45 2.43
CA VAL A 280 -7.69 9.59 1.24
C VAL A 280 -8.63 8.42 1.51
N ALA A 281 -9.48 8.09 0.55
CA ALA A 281 -10.31 6.89 0.51
C ALA A 281 -9.51 5.75 -0.14
N VAL A 282 -9.16 4.69 0.61
CA VAL A 282 -8.42 3.54 0.07
C VAL A 282 -9.37 2.41 -0.27
N LEU A 283 -9.44 2.07 -1.54
CA LEU A 283 -10.29 1.05 -2.11
C LEU A 283 -9.53 -0.28 -2.22
N LEU A 284 -10.14 -1.35 -1.76
CA LEU A 284 -9.53 -2.67 -1.61
C LEU A 284 -10.28 -3.76 -2.39
N PRO A 285 -10.22 -3.73 -3.74
CA PRO A 285 -11.03 -4.61 -4.58
C PRO A 285 -10.68 -6.09 -4.42
N GLY A 286 -9.47 -6.43 -3.97
CA GLY A 286 -9.08 -7.81 -3.66
C GLY A 286 -9.86 -8.41 -2.49
N ALA A 287 -10.05 -7.62 -1.42
CA ALA A 287 -10.86 -8.01 -0.26
C ALA A 287 -12.34 -8.14 -0.66
N TYR A 288 -12.88 -7.14 -1.33
CA TYR A 288 -14.25 -7.17 -1.87
C TYR A 288 -14.53 -8.44 -2.67
N TYR A 289 -13.65 -8.79 -3.60
CA TYR A 289 -13.76 -9.98 -4.44
C TYR A 289 -13.68 -11.29 -3.62
N THR A 290 -12.67 -11.40 -2.77
CA THR A 290 -12.40 -12.63 -2.02
C THR A 290 -13.48 -12.92 -0.98
N LEU A 291 -14.02 -11.88 -0.35
CA LEU A 291 -15.14 -11.97 0.59
C LEU A 291 -16.48 -12.14 -0.13
N ARG A 292 -16.53 -11.94 -1.44
CA ARG A 292 -17.77 -11.92 -2.24
C ARG A 292 -18.75 -10.89 -1.70
N ASP A 293 -18.22 -9.71 -1.37
CA ASP A 293 -19.03 -8.64 -0.84
C ASP A 293 -20.08 -8.17 -1.85
N THR A 294 -21.14 -7.60 -1.37
CA THR A 294 -22.27 -7.09 -2.16
C THR A 294 -22.47 -5.59 -2.01
N PHE A 295 -21.85 -4.97 -1.03
CA PHE A 295 -21.87 -3.52 -0.81
C PHE A 295 -20.67 -2.87 -1.51
N LEU A 296 -20.94 -1.99 -2.45
CA LEU A 296 -19.89 -1.24 -3.17
C LEU A 296 -19.51 0.02 -2.39
N PRO A 297 -18.22 0.37 -2.36
CA PRO A 297 -17.82 1.70 -1.89
C PRO A 297 -18.59 2.81 -2.64
N PRO A 298 -18.92 3.92 -2.02
CA PRO A 298 -19.75 4.98 -2.59
C PRO A 298 -18.96 5.86 -3.61
N ILE A 299 -18.41 5.23 -4.66
CA ILE A 299 -17.50 5.85 -5.64
C ILE A 299 -18.08 7.13 -6.26
N ALA A 300 -19.36 7.11 -6.63
CA ALA A 300 -19.99 8.28 -7.26
C ALA A 300 -20.03 9.48 -6.31
N ALA A 301 -20.30 9.24 -5.02
CA ALA A 301 -20.33 10.29 -4.00
C ALA A 301 -18.91 10.80 -3.66
N LEU A 302 -17.92 9.89 -3.54
CA LEU A 302 -16.51 10.25 -3.33
C LEU A 302 -15.99 11.12 -4.48
N ARG A 303 -16.28 10.70 -5.74
CA ARG A 303 -15.93 11.46 -6.95
C ARG A 303 -16.57 12.85 -6.95
N ALA A 304 -17.88 12.93 -6.69
CA ALA A 304 -18.62 14.18 -6.66
C ALA A 304 -18.11 15.12 -5.55
N ALA A 305 -17.70 14.58 -4.42
CA ALA A 305 -17.10 15.33 -3.32
C ALA A 305 -15.65 15.73 -3.59
N GLY A 306 -14.97 15.12 -4.55
CA GLY A 306 -13.53 15.34 -4.81
C GLY A 306 -12.62 14.73 -3.74
N VAL A 307 -13.06 13.67 -3.07
CA VAL A 307 -12.22 12.90 -2.14
C VAL A 307 -11.20 12.08 -2.96
N PRO A 308 -9.89 12.18 -2.66
CA PRO A 308 -8.89 11.37 -3.36
C PRO A 308 -9.13 9.89 -3.11
N MET A 309 -9.14 9.08 -4.19
CA MET A 309 -9.34 7.63 -4.11
C MET A 309 -8.02 6.92 -4.43
N ALA A 310 -7.48 6.16 -3.48
CA ALA A 310 -6.35 5.25 -3.71
C ALA A 310 -6.86 3.81 -3.93
N VAL A 311 -6.03 3.00 -4.58
CA VAL A 311 -6.26 1.56 -4.80
C VAL A 311 -5.07 0.80 -4.28
N SER A 312 -5.30 -0.26 -3.52
CA SER A 312 -4.25 -1.05 -2.91
C SER A 312 -4.57 -2.55 -2.91
N THR A 313 -3.55 -3.38 -2.64
CA THR A 313 -3.71 -4.83 -2.67
C THR A 313 -4.41 -5.39 -1.45
N ASP A 314 -4.31 -4.70 -0.32
CA ASP A 314 -4.68 -5.27 0.99
C ASP A 314 -4.05 -6.66 1.20
N HIS A 315 -2.82 -6.88 0.67
CA HIS A 315 -2.24 -8.21 0.71
C HIS A 315 -2.21 -8.77 2.13
N ASN A 316 -3.02 -9.79 2.36
CA ASN A 316 -3.13 -10.50 3.64
C ASN A 316 -3.52 -11.96 3.41
N PRO A 317 -3.30 -12.87 4.38
CA PRO A 317 -3.56 -14.30 4.19
C PRO A 317 -5.06 -14.65 4.17
N GLY A 318 -5.93 -13.79 4.66
CA GLY A 318 -7.33 -14.12 4.92
C GLY A 318 -8.33 -13.66 3.88
N THR A 319 -8.25 -12.40 3.54
CA THR A 319 -9.29 -11.71 2.77
C THR A 319 -8.78 -11.17 1.45
N SER A 320 -7.45 -11.01 1.27
CA SER A 320 -6.89 -10.53 0.02
C SER A 320 -5.49 -11.14 -0.25
N PRO A 321 -5.38 -12.40 -0.69
CA PRO A 321 -4.09 -12.99 -1.03
C PRO A 321 -3.56 -12.50 -2.38
N ALA A 322 -3.82 -11.23 -2.72
CA ALA A 322 -3.46 -10.61 -3.99
C ALA A 322 -2.01 -10.10 -3.95
N LEU A 323 -1.27 -10.33 -5.03
CA LEU A 323 0.14 -9.93 -5.18
C LEU A 323 0.37 -9.17 -6.50
N SER A 324 -0.64 -8.46 -7.00
CA SER A 324 -0.52 -7.59 -8.16
C SER A 324 -1.33 -6.32 -7.98
N LEU A 325 -0.65 -5.18 -7.95
CA LEU A 325 -1.30 -3.87 -7.85
C LEU A 325 -1.97 -3.49 -9.17
N LEU A 326 -1.42 -3.90 -10.31
CA LEU A 326 -2.06 -3.70 -11.62
C LEU A 326 -3.38 -4.48 -11.73
N LEU A 327 -3.45 -5.70 -11.18
CA LEU A 327 -4.71 -6.43 -11.11
C LEU A 327 -5.72 -5.70 -10.21
N MET A 328 -5.29 -5.12 -9.11
CA MET A 328 -6.18 -4.32 -8.25
C MET A 328 -6.71 -3.09 -8.98
N ALA A 329 -5.88 -2.41 -9.77
CA ALA A 329 -6.33 -1.29 -10.60
C ALA A 329 -7.35 -1.73 -11.68
N ASN A 330 -7.15 -2.90 -12.32
CA ASN A 330 -8.15 -3.49 -13.22
C ASN A 330 -9.47 -3.77 -12.51
N MET A 331 -9.41 -4.41 -11.34
CA MET A 331 -10.60 -4.74 -10.53
C MET A 331 -11.32 -3.48 -10.05
N ALA A 332 -10.59 -2.42 -9.67
CA ALA A 332 -11.19 -1.14 -9.31
C ALA A 332 -11.96 -0.51 -10.50
N CYS A 333 -11.42 -0.58 -11.71
CA CYS A 333 -12.13 -0.15 -12.92
C CYS A 333 -13.36 -1.02 -13.18
N THR A 334 -13.22 -2.34 -13.08
CA THR A 334 -14.27 -3.29 -13.49
C THR A 334 -15.38 -3.40 -12.46
N LEU A 335 -15.03 -3.54 -11.17
CA LEU A 335 -15.98 -3.75 -10.06
C LEU A 335 -16.54 -2.42 -9.53
N PHE A 336 -15.64 -1.45 -9.30
CA PHE A 336 -15.98 -0.18 -8.63
C PHE A 336 -16.26 0.97 -9.61
N ARG A 337 -16.07 0.74 -10.93
CA ARG A 337 -16.32 1.74 -11.96
C ARG A 337 -15.43 2.98 -11.86
N LEU A 338 -14.18 2.81 -11.45
CA LEU A 338 -13.18 3.85 -11.62
C LEU A 338 -12.87 4.02 -13.10
N THR A 339 -12.60 5.26 -13.49
CA THR A 339 -12.02 5.54 -14.81
C THR A 339 -10.52 5.17 -14.81
N VAL A 340 -9.94 4.98 -15.98
CA VAL A 340 -8.50 4.70 -16.12
C VAL A 340 -7.63 5.75 -15.44
N PRO A 341 -7.87 7.07 -15.63
CA PRO A 341 -7.11 8.09 -14.90
C PRO A 341 -7.27 8.01 -13.38
N GLU A 342 -8.46 7.71 -12.85
CA GLU A 342 -8.68 7.54 -11.42
C GLU A 342 -7.94 6.34 -10.87
N ALA A 343 -7.95 5.21 -11.57
CA ALA A 343 -7.24 4.00 -11.14
C ALA A 343 -5.72 4.23 -11.14
N LEU A 344 -5.17 4.92 -12.15
CA LEU A 344 -3.74 5.26 -12.19
C LEU A 344 -3.36 6.26 -11.10
N ALA A 345 -4.16 7.31 -10.89
CA ALA A 345 -3.96 8.22 -9.76
C ALA A 345 -4.05 7.45 -8.44
N GLY A 346 -4.94 6.46 -8.37
CA GLY A 346 -5.16 5.60 -7.21
C GLY A 346 -3.97 4.74 -6.83
N ILE A 347 -3.17 4.26 -7.77
CA ILE A 347 -1.95 3.47 -7.52
C ILE A 347 -0.66 4.30 -7.59
N THR A 348 -0.77 5.63 -7.70
CA THR A 348 0.37 6.55 -7.77
C THR A 348 0.19 7.72 -6.80
N VAL A 349 -0.35 8.85 -7.26
CA VAL A 349 -0.41 10.11 -6.50
C VAL A 349 -1.27 10.01 -5.24
N HIS A 350 -2.46 9.40 -5.32
CA HIS A 350 -3.34 9.28 -4.16
C HIS A 350 -2.83 8.22 -3.17
N ALA A 351 -2.25 7.12 -3.66
CA ALA A 351 -1.59 6.14 -2.79
C ALA A 351 -0.37 6.74 -2.07
N ALA A 352 0.43 7.58 -2.75
CA ALA A 352 1.53 8.29 -2.11
C ALA A 352 1.02 9.26 -1.02
N GLN A 353 -0.09 9.97 -1.28
CA GLN A 353 -0.75 10.83 -0.28
C GLN A 353 -1.23 10.01 0.92
N ALA A 354 -1.84 8.84 0.72
CA ALA A 354 -2.29 7.93 1.79
C ALA A 354 -1.15 7.40 2.69
N LEU A 355 0.11 7.57 2.25
CA LEU A 355 1.32 7.22 3.02
C LEU A 355 2.10 8.44 3.54
N GLY A 356 1.64 9.67 3.29
CA GLY A 356 2.42 10.88 3.59
C GLY A 356 3.70 10.99 2.76
N LEU A 357 3.72 10.42 1.55
CA LEU A 357 4.86 10.40 0.63
C LEU A 357 4.66 11.31 -0.60
N GLN A 358 3.66 12.17 -0.62
CA GLN A 358 3.29 13.02 -1.77
C GLN A 358 4.41 13.94 -2.24
N GLU A 359 5.41 14.24 -1.39
CA GLU A 359 6.56 15.07 -1.76
C GLU A 359 7.68 14.28 -2.46
N THR A 360 7.65 12.95 -2.41
CA THR A 360 8.73 12.10 -2.94
C THR A 360 8.27 11.03 -3.92
N HIS A 361 6.99 10.65 -3.90
CA HIS A 361 6.42 9.59 -4.72
C HIS A 361 5.13 10.03 -5.42
N GLY A 362 4.67 9.23 -6.36
CA GLY A 362 3.38 9.36 -7.02
C GLY A 362 3.35 10.30 -8.22
N VAL A 363 4.37 11.13 -8.44
CA VAL A 363 4.47 11.99 -9.62
C VAL A 363 5.91 12.08 -10.11
N LEU A 364 6.10 12.29 -11.43
CA LEU A 364 7.38 12.63 -12.04
C LEU A 364 7.51 14.16 -12.07
N ALA A 365 8.47 14.69 -11.32
CA ALA A 365 8.72 16.13 -11.28
C ALA A 365 10.20 16.43 -10.98
N VAL A 366 10.69 17.55 -11.49
CA VAL A 366 12.04 18.02 -11.21
C VAL A 366 12.27 18.21 -9.71
N GLY A 367 13.41 17.78 -9.22
CA GLY A 367 13.79 17.81 -7.80
C GLY A 367 13.32 16.60 -6.99
N ARG A 368 12.50 15.70 -7.54
CA ARG A 368 12.04 14.48 -6.86
C ARG A 368 12.97 13.30 -7.11
N PRO A 369 13.03 12.32 -6.20
CA PRO A 369 13.74 11.06 -6.45
C PRO A 369 13.23 10.39 -7.74
N ALA A 370 14.15 9.82 -8.50
CA ALA A 370 13.81 9.11 -9.73
C ALA A 370 13.17 7.75 -9.38
N ASN A 371 11.85 7.77 -9.22
CA ASN A 371 10.99 6.62 -9.06
C ASN A 371 10.03 6.55 -10.25
N PHE A 372 10.32 5.69 -11.23
CA PHE A 372 9.50 5.58 -12.43
C PHE A 372 9.51 4.16 -13.01
N VAL A 373 8.52 3.90 -13.82
CA VAL A 373 8.44 2.66 -14.61
C VAL A 373 8.23 3.01 -16.07
N LEU A 374 9.03 2.40 -16.94
CA LEU A 374 8.83 2.40 -18.39
C LEU A 374 8.17 1.08 -18.78
N TRP A 375 7.11 1.16 -19.57
CA TRP A 375 6.29 0.01 -19.97
C TRP A 375 6.32 -0.15 -21.50
N ASP A 376 6.47 -1.37 -22.00
CA ASP A 376 6.23 -1.68 -23.42
C ASP A 376 4.73 -1.66 -23.72
N LEU A 377 4.17 -0.46 -23.58
CA LEU A 377 2.75 -0.16 -23.84
C LEU A 377 2.68 1.19 -24.55
N LYS A 378 1.58 1.40 -25.29
CA LYS A 378 1.34 2.64 -26.02
C LYS A 378 0.29 3.53 -25.35
N GLU A 379 -0.70 2.89 -24.75
CA GLU A 379 -1.85 3.57 -24.17
C GLU A 379 -1.93 3.29 -22.67
N THR A 380 -2.24 4.30 -21.90
CA THR A 380 -2.40 4.22 -20.46
C THR A 380 -3.46 3.20 -20.03
N ALA A 381 -4.51 3.04 -20.87
CA ALA A 381 -5.57 2.07 -20.61
C ALA A 381 -5.07 0.62 -20.59
N GLU A 382 -4.00 0.32 -21.32
CA GLU A 382 -3.45 -1.03 -21.36
C GLU A 382 -2.92 -1.50 -20.01
N LEU A 383 -2.46 -0.60 -19.14
CA LEU A 383 -2.00 -0.93 -17.79
C LEU A 383 -3.10 -1.57 -16.92
N VAL A 384 -4.35 -1.17 -17.14
CA VAL A 384 -5.51 -1.67 -16.36
C VAL A 384 -6.42 -2.58 -17.18
N TYR A 385 -6.10 -2.84 -18.44
CA TYR A 385 -6.90 -3.68 -19.33
C TYR A 385 -6.58 -5.16 -19.19
N TRP A 386 -5.27 -5.50 -19.15
CA TRP A 386 -4.83 -6.88 -19.17
C TRP A 386 -4.99 -7.57 -17.82
N LEU A 387 -5.64 -8.75 -17.81
CA LEU A 387 -5.78 -9.59 -16.64
C LEU A 387 -4.61 -10.58 -16.57
N GLY A 388 -3.75 -10.42 -15.57
CA GLY A 388 -2.65 -11.36 -15.30
C GLY A 388 -1.45 -11.26 -16.27
N GLN A 389 -1.47 -10.37 -17.24
CA GLN A 389 -0.30 -10.08 -18.07
C GLN A 389 0.58 -9.06 -17.36
N GLN A 390 1.87 -9.34 -17.36
CA GLN A 390 2.89 -8.39 -16.93
C GLN A 390 3.62 -7.88 -18.18
N PRO A 391 3.40 -6.61 -18.60
CA PRO A 391 4.13 -6.05 -19.74
C PRO A 391 5.64 -5.97 -19.44
N ALA A 392 6.45 -6.04 -20.51
CA ALA A 392 7.88 -5.79 -20.39
C ALA A 392 8.10 -4.35 -19.87
N ARG A 393 9.06 -4.17 -18.96
CA ARG A 393 9.26 -2.90 -18.25
C ARG A 393 10.66 -2.71 -17.73
N THR A 394 11.01 -1.45 -17.53
CA THR A 394 12.18 -1.05 -16.75
C THR A 394 11.68 -0.31 -15.50
N VAL A 395 12.10 -0.74 -14.33
CA VAL A 395 11.74 -0.12 -13.04
C VAL A 395 12.94 0.57 -12.45
N VAL A 396 12.81 1.86 -12.21
CA VAL A 396 13.81 2.67 -11.52
C VAL A 396 13.26 3.06 -10.14
N ARG A 397 14.01 2.73 -9.09
CA ARG A 397 13.72 3.07 -7.69
C ARG A 397 14.87 3.88 -7.11
N GLN A 398 14.55 5.07 -6.59
CA GLN A 398 15.54 5.98 -5.98
C GLN A 398 16.79 6.18 -6.85
N GLY A 399 16.59 6.32 -8.17
CA GLY A 399 17.67 6.52 -9.14
C GLY A 399 18.51 5.28 -9.45
N VAL A 400 18.03 4.09 -9.07
CA VAL A 400 18.68 2.80 -9.35
C VAL A 400 17.78 1.94 -10.23
N VAL A 401 18.33 1.38 -11.29
CA VAL A 401 17.62 0.41 -12.14
C VAL A 401 17.48 -0.89 -11.36
N ALA A 402 16.25 -1.19 -10.95
CA ALA A 402 15.92 -2.33 -10.10
C ALA A 402 15.39 -3.54 -10.87
N LEU A 403 14.83 -3.30 -12.05
CA LEU A 403 14.39 -4.32 -13.00
C LEU A 403 14.52 -3.74 -14.41
N ASP A 404 15.05 -4.53 -15.33
CA ASP A 404 15.07 -4.17 -16.74
C ASP A 404 14.75 -5.42 -17.60
N THR A 405 13.50 -5.54 -18.02
CA THR A 405 13.06 -6.56 -18.97
C THR A 405 12.91 -6.02 -20.39
N LEU A 406 13.10 -4.70 -20.57
CA LEU A 406 13.14 -4.05 -21.88
C LEU A 406 14.54 -4.14 -22.51
N GLY A 407 15.58 -4.32 -21.67
CA GLY A 407 16.96 -4.38 -22.13
C GLY A 407 17.51 -3.00 -22.52
N LEU A 408 17.13 -1.96 -21.78
CA LEU A 408 17.56 -0.57 -22.04
C LEU A 408 18.93 -0.25 -21.41
N MET A 409 19.38 -1.07 -20.45
CA MET A 409 20.57 -0.83 -19.64
C MET A 409 21.60 -1.98 -19.73
#